data_7c0855cc6d4f7a57356404ff385651dd
#
_entry.id   7c0855cc6d4f7a57356404ff385651dd
#
_cell.length_a   1.000
_cell.length_b   1.000
_cell.length_c   1.000
_cell.angle_alpha   90.00
_cell.angle_beta   90.00
_cell.angle_gamma   90.00
#
_symmetry.space_group_name_H-M   'P 1'
#
loop_
_entity.id
_entity.type
_entity.pdbx_description
1 polymer ?
#
loop_
_entity_poly.entity_id
_entity_poly.type
_entity_poly.pdbx_seq_one_letter_code
_entity_poly.pdbx_strand_id
1 'polypeptide(L)'
;MSSHSQSRARITRGKVFALLSGGIIIGLGATATLASWNDSEWVFGGVDSTTSGVTLSSFEVQQNRGSGWGDFETSPGGALTIVAPATGLTPGDSAYTQVSLRTTSASVGGNLTLQAATTAPTPTYAASDTDVWAAVRLRVVVTTGTPGTCDVNAFTAGATYVVGSFASGAAIGTAGGLTRSLTAASGNQQNYCFQVLLPTGSADSLQGKGISPVWEFRAVSV
;
A
#
# COMPACT_ATOMS: atom_id res chain seq x y z
N MET A 1 84.44 66.31 29.02
CA MET A 1 83.49 65.47 29.79
C MET A 1 82.12 66.02 29.50
N SER A 2 81.34 65.39 28.53
CA SER A 2 79.97 65.81 28.15
C SER A 2 78.97 64.91 28.81
N SER A 3 78.18 65.52 29.65
CA SER A 3 77.06 64.83 30.33
C SER A 3 75.81 64.84 29.42
N HIS A 4 75.37 63.67 28.96
CA HIS A 4 74.12 63.52 28.27
C HIS A 4 72.95 63.40 29.29
N SER A 5 72.14 64.43 29.35
CA SER A 5 70.90 64.44 30.12
C SER A 5 69.84 63.70 29.31
N GLN A 6 69.39 62.51 29.76
CA GLN A 6 68.22 61.81 29.21
C GLN A 6 66.92 62.43 29.78
N SER A 7 66.24 63.14 28.93
CA SER A 7 64.86 63.60 29.20
C SER A 7 63.89 62.45 29.19
N ARG A 8 63.38 61.98 30.33
CA ARG A 8 62.31 61.07 30.47
C ARG A 8 60.96 61.76 30.13
N ALA A 9 60.41 61.45 29.00
CA ALA A 9 59.11 61.95 28.68
C ALA A 9 58.05 61.41 29.67
N ARG A 10 57.47 62.28 30.49
CA ARG A 10 56.35 61.94 31.36
C ARG A 10 55.07 61.81 30.48
N ILE A 11 54.61 60.59 30.28
CA ILE A 11 53.33 60.36 29.71
C ILE A 11 52.28 60.82 30.70
N THR A 12 51.56 61.86 30.39
CA THR A 12 50.48 62.39 31.25
C THR A 12 49.29 61.46 31.22
N ARG A 13 48.66 61.21 32.38
CA ARG A 13 47.49 60.29 32.51
C ARG A 13 46.39 60.53 31.45
N GLY A 14 46.22 61.81 31.06
CA GLY A 14 45.25 62.16 30.00
C GLY A 14 45.59 61.57 28.63
N LYS A 15 46.87 61.42 28.25
CA LYS A 15 47.26 60.80 26.98
C LYS A 15 47.00 59.27 26.97
N VAL A 16 47.15 58.62 28.12
CA VAL A 16 46.85 57.18 28.27
C VAL A 16 45.35 56.93 28.19
N PHE A 17 44.53 57.78 28.83
CA PHE A 17 43.10 57.70 28.75
C PHE A 17 42.56 57.95 27.31
N ALA A 18 43.14 58.92 26.62
CA ALA A 18 42.76 59.20 25.22
C ALA A 18 43.09 58.04 24.27
N LEU A 19 44.20 57.34 24.45
CA LEU A 19 44.58 56.16 23.67
C LEU A 19 43.69 54.94 24.02
N LEU A 20 43.34 54.75 25.29
CA LEU A 20 42.46 53.67 25.72
C LEU A 20 41.03 53.89 25.26
N SER A 21 40.50 55.11 25.33
CA SER A 21 39.14 55.40 24.86
C SER A 21 39.03 55.34 23.31
N GLY A 22 40.06 55.81 22.60
CA GLY A 22 40.14 55.68 21.15
C GLY A 22 40.23 54.22 20.69
N GLY A 23 41.03 53.42 21.40
CA GLY A 23 41.14 51.98 21.11
C GLY A 23 39.83 51.18 21.30
N ILE A 24 39.06 51.52 22.35
CA ILE A 24 37.76 50.90 22.64
C ILE A 24 36.75 51.26 21.54
N ILE A 25 36.70 52.50 21.08
CA ILE A 25 35.77 52.95 20.04
C ILE A 25 36.11 52.28 18.70
N ILE A 26 37.38 52.16 18.35
CA ILE A 26 37.79 51.45 17.14
C ILE A 26 37.52 49.96 17.27
N GLY A 27 37.76 49.35 18.44
CA GLY A 27 37.50 47.94 18.69
C GLY A 27 36.00 47.57 18.62
N LEU A 28 35.14 48.39 19.21
CA LEU A 28 33.68 48.19 19.16
C LEU A 28 33.09 48.53 17.76
N GLY A 29 33.64 49.57 17.12
CA GLY A 29 33.27 49.94 15.77
C GLY A 29 33.65 48.88 14.75
N ALA A 30 34.80 48.24 14.87
CA ALA A 30 35.22 47.16 13.97
C ALA A 30 34.41 45.88 14.16
N THR A 31 33.91 45.59 15.35
CA THR A 31 33.04 44.45 15.57
C THR A 31 31.61 44.70 15.10
N ALA A 32 31.17 45.97 15.10
CA ALA A 32 29.83 46.33 14.58
C ALA A 32 29.78 46.43 13.04
N THR A 33 30.97 46.58 12.39
CA THR A 33 31.05 46.64 10.91
C THR A 33 31.37 45.29 10.24
N LEU A 34 31.45 44.20 11.00
CA LEU A 34 31.28 42.87 10.39
C LEU A 34 29.81 42.73 10.04
N ALA A 35 29.36 43.47 9.02
CA ALA A 35 28.14 43.18 8.34
C ALA A 35 28.28 41.75 7.86
N SER A 36 27.66 40.81 8.57
CA SER A 36 27.43 39.46 8.07
C SER A 36 26.52 39.61 6.85
N TRP A 37 27.10 39.57 5.68
CA TRP A 37 26.37 39.43 4.45
C TRP A 37 25.84 38.02 4.47
N ASN A 38 24.68 37.81 5.15
CA ASN A 38 23.91 36.60 5.01
C ASN A 38 23.12 36.75 3.71
N ASP A 39 23.65 36.18 2.67
CA ASP A 39 22.91 35.93 1.44
C ASP A 39 22.26 34.55 1.59
N SER A 40 20.92 34.51 1.58
CA SER A 40 20.15 33.28 1.66
C SER A 40 19.50 33.06 0.31
N GLU A 41 20.03 32.17 -0.47
CA GLU A 41 19.41 31.74 -1.72
C GLU A 41 18.44 30.62 -1.44
N TRP A 42 17.19 30.85 -1.81
CA TRP A 42 16.11 29.87 -1.71
C TRP A 42 15.91 29.21 -3.06
N VAL A 43 16.02 27.88 -3.09
CA VAL A 43 15.72 27.09 -4.27
C VAL A 43 14.36 26.43 -4.08
N PHE A 44 13.48 26.63 -5.05
CA PHE A 44 12.19 26.01 -5.08
C PHE A 44 12.29 24.63 -5.76
N GLY A 45 11.92 23.58 -5.03
CA GLY A 45 11.82 22.22 -5.58
C GLY A 45 10.48 22.05 -6.30
N GLY A 46 10.51 22.13 -7.63
CA GLY A 46 9.33 21.93 -8.48
C GLY A 46 9.73 21.59 -9.91
N VAL A 47 8.76 21.20 -10.73
CA VAL A 47 8.98 20.82 -12.13
C VAL A 47 9.07 22.05 -13.03
N ASP A 48 8.37 23.10 -12.66
CA ASP A 48 8.38 24.42 -13.31
C ASP A 48 7.92 25.51 -12.32
N SER A 49 7.91 26.76 -12.76
CA SER A 49 7.53 27.91 -11.92
C SER A 49 6.06 27.95 -11.49
N THR A 50 5.25 27.04 -11.98
CA THR A 50 3.81 26.96 -11.72
C THR A 50 3.41 25.75 -10.88
N THR A 51 4.28 24.74 -10.76
CA THR A 51 4.01 23.49 -10.05
C THR A 51 4.64 23.48 -8.67
N SER A 52 3.81 23.37 -7.65
CA SER A 52 4.19 23.43 -6.25
C SER A 52 4.86 22.13 -5.79
N GLY A 53 6.15 22.19 -5.45
CA GLY A 53 6.83 21.20 -4.63
C GLY A 53 7.16 19.88 -5.32
N VAL A 54 7.76 18.99 -4.55
CA VAL A 54 8.00 17.58 -4.89
C VAL A 54 6.79 16.78 -4.46
N THR A 55 6.08 16.14 -5.40
CA THR A 55 4.96 15.25 -5.10
C THR A 55 5.45 13.83 -4.91
N LEU A 56 4.93 13.14 -3.89
CA LEU A 56 5.16 11.72 -3.70
C LEU A 56 4.15 10.93 -4.52
N SER A 57 4.60 9.79 -5.05
CA SER A 57 3.70 8.85 -5.72
C SER A 57 2.74 8.21 -4.71
N SER A 58 1.52 7.93 -5.14
CA SER A 58 0.57 7.13 -4.38
C SER A 58 0.59 5.67 -4.86
N PHE A 59 0.26 4.76 -3.97
CA PHE A 59 -0.03 3.38 -4.34
C PHE A 59 -1.40 3.02 -3.81
N GLU A 60 -2.31 2.69 -4.72
CA GLU A 60 -3.70 2.38 -4.41
C GLU A 60 -4.25 1.37 -5.40
N VAL A 61 -4.98 0.38 -4.90
CA VAL A 61 -5.62 -0.69 -5.67
C VAL A 61 -7.12 -0.62 -5.54
N GLN A 62 -7.82 -0.68 -6.65
CA GLN A 62 -9.27 -0.73 -6.72
C GLN A 62 -9.75 -2.13 -7.08
N GLN A 63 -10.94 -2.49 -6.60
CA GLN A 63 -11.62 -3.72 -6.99
C GLN A 63 -12.93 -3.44 -7.72
N ASN A 64 -13.29 -4.34 -8.64
CA ASN A 64 -14.59 -4.37 -9.31
C ASN A 64 -15.20 -5.76 -9.16
N ARG A 65 -16.42 -5.83 -8.63
CA ARG A 65 -17.18 -7.04 -8.35
C ARG A 65 -18.44 -7.14 -9.22
N GLY A 66 -18.46 -6.39 -10.35
CA GLY A 66 -19.59 -6.28 -11.25
C GLY A 66 -20.42 -4.99 -11.15
N SER A 67 -20.20 -4.19 -10.10
CA SER A 67 -20.92 -2.93 -9.85
C SER A 67 -20.06 -1.66 -10.05
N GLY A 68 -18.91 -1.78 -10.72
CA GLY A 68 -17.95 -0.68 -10.90
C GLY A 68 -16.73 -0.81 -10.00
N TRP A 69 -15.76 0.11 -10.21
CA TRP A 69 -14.52 0.17 -9.45
C TRP A 69 -14.74 0.92 -8.13
N GLY A 70 -14.19 0.38 -7.05
CA GLY A 70 -14.24 0.98 -5.72
C GLY A 70 -13.07 0.55 -4.87
N ASP A 71 -12.85 1.30 -3.82
CA ASP A 71 -11.84 1.05 -2.81
C ASP A 71 -12.49 0.39 -1.57
N PHE A 72 -11.84 -0.67 -1.04
CA PHE A 72 -12.34 -1.45 0.08
C PHE A 72 -11.19 -1.97 0.94
N GLU A 73 -10.48 -1.07 1.57
CA GLU A 73 -9.28 -1.37 2.37
C GLU A 73 -9.57 -2.00 3.74
N THR A 74 -10.83 -1.95 4.18
CA THR A 74 -11.22 -2.40 5.53
C THR A 74 -11.97 -3.73 5.46
N SER A 75 -11.57 -4.71 6.26
CA SER A 75 -12.31 -5.98 6.40
C SER A 75 -13.74 -5.75 6.90
N PRO A 76 -14.74 -6.45 6.34
CA PRO A 76 -14.68 -7.60 5.43
C PRO A 76 -14.55 -7.22 3.95
N GLY A 77 -14.36 -5.95 3.60
CA GLY A 77 -14.29 -5.49 2.23
C GLY A 77 -15.66 -5.44 1.55
N GLY A 78 -15.61 -5.41 0.22
CA GLY A 78 -16.82 -5.45 -0.58
C GLY A 78 -17.37 -6.87 -0.75
N ALA A 79 -18.67 -7.05 -0.59
CA ALA A 79 -19.29 -8.35 -0.73
C ALA A 79 -19.12 -8.91 -2.15
N LEU A 80 -18.60 -10.13 -2.27
CA LEU A 80 -18.62 -10.90 -3.50
C LEU A 80 -19.98 -11.60 -3.62
N THR A 81 -20.69 -11.35 -4.73
CA THR A 81 -21.92 -12.07 -5.01
C THR A 81 -21.57 -13.48 -5.46
N ILE A 82 -21.69 -14.44 -4.57
CA ILE A 82 -21.50 -15.86 -4.88
C ILE A 82 -22.81 -16.38 -5.49
N VAL A 83 -22.77 -16.71 -6.77
CA VAL A 83 -23.91 -17.31 -7.47
C VAL A 83 -23.95 -18.80 -7.13
N ALA A 84 -24.72 -19.13 -6.13
CA ALA A 84 -25.02 -20.51 -5.71
C ALA A 84 -26.42 -20.91 -6.18
N PRO A 85 -26.75 -22.22 -6.22
CA PRO A 85 -28.13 -22.68 -6.36
C PRO A 85 -29.01 -22.04 -5.28
N ALA A 86 -30.28 -21.74 -5.60
CA ALA A 86 -31.19 -21.04 -4.69
C ALA A 86 -31.40 -21.74 -3.34
N THR A 87 -31.16 -23.03 -3.29
CA THR A 87 -31.30 -23.89 -2.10
C THR A 87 -29.98 -24.07 -1.31
N GLY A 88 -28.93 -23.37 -1.73
CA GLY A 88 -27.56 -23.59 -1.21
C GLY A 88 -26.83 -24.71 -1.97
N LEU A 89 -25.59 -25.00 -1.56
CA LEU A 89 -24.77 -26.04 -2.19
C LEU A 89 -25.18 -27.43 -1.66
N THR A 90 -25.46 -28.37 -2.56
CA THR A 90 -25.53 -29.79 -2.28
C THR A 90 -24.21 -30.50 -2.64
N PRO A 91 -23.92 -31.71 -2.11
CA PRO A 91 -22.71 -32.44 -2.46
C PRO A 91 -22.55 -32.62 -3.96
N GLY A 92 -21.44 -32.12 -4.52
CA GLY A 92 -21.14 -32.06 -5.94
C GLY A 92 -21.38 -30.69 -6.59
N ASP A 93 -22.07 -29.77 -5.92
CA ASP A 93 -22.35 -28.45 -6.46
C ASP A 93 -21.14 -27.49 -6.32
N SER A 94 -21.14 -26.50 -7.20
CA SER A 94 -20.19 -25.40 -7.20
C SER A 94 -20.88 -24.04 -7.29
N ALA A 95 -20.35 -23.08 -6.60
CA ALA A 95 -20.73 -21.68 -6.72
C ALA A 95 -19.55 -20.87 -7.27
N TYR A 96 -19.84 -19.82 -8.03
CA TYR A 96 -18.85 -19.01 -8.72
C TYR A 96 -19.00 -17.54 -8.34
N THR A 97 -17.86 -16.84 -8.28
CA THR A 97 -17.85 -15.38 -8.13
C THR A 97 -16.57 -14.81 -8.73
N GLN A 98 -16.61 -13.53 -9.07
CA GLN A 98 -15.50 -12.85 -9.73
C GLN A 98 -15.19 -11.52 -9.08
N VAL A 99 -13.90 -11.20 -9.06
CA VAL A 99 -13.40 -9.88 -8.73
C VAL A 99 -12.26 -9.50 -9.67
N SER A 100 -12.25 -8.25 -10.12
CA SER A 100 -11.15 -7.67 -10.88
C SER A 100 -10.43 -6.64 -10.03
N LEU A 101 -9.10 -6.60 -10.10
CA LEU A 101 -8.26 -5.65 -9.38
C LEU A 101 -7.34 -4.91 -10.35
N ARG A 102 -7.13 -3.63 -10.09
CA ARG A 102 -6.19 -2.77 -10.82
C ARG A 102 -5.68 -1.66 -9.90
N THR A 103 -4.62 -0.98 -10.30
CA THR A 103 -4.22 0.28 -9.67
C THR A 103 -5.20 1.41 -10.04
N THR A 104 -5.20 2.50 -9.28
CA THR A 104 -5.88 3.74 -9.70
C THR A 104 -5.08 4.46 -10.79
N SER A 105 -5.69 5.47 -11.44
CA SER A 105 -5.05 6.24 -12.52
C SER A 105 -3.86 7.08 -12.07
N ALA A 106 -3.74 7.38 -10.77
CA ALA A 106 -2.63 8.14 -10.18
C ALA A 106 -1.61 7.24 -9.45
N SER A 107 -1.84 5.93 -9.41
CA SER A 107 -1.05 4.97 -8.64
C SER A 107 0.17 4.48 -9.41
N VAL A 108 1.28 4.26 -8.70
CA VAL A 108 2.40 3.45 -9.21
C VAL A 108 2.00 1.98 -9.35
N GLY A 109 2.84 1.19 -10.01
CA GLY A 109 2.64 -0.25 -10.13
C GLY A 109 2.95 -1.00 -8.84
N GLY A 110 2.53 -2.26 -8.79
CA GLY A 110 2.78 -3.12 -7.64
C GLY A 110 2.57 -4.60 -7.92
N ASN A 111 2.82 -5.40 -6.90
CA ASN A 111 2.61 -6.83 -6.90
C ASN A 111 1.44 -7.20 -5.99
N LEU A 112 0.56 -8.07 -6.48
CA LEU A 112 -0.68 -8.50 -5.84
C LEU A 112 -0.61 -9.98 -5.49
N THR A 113 -0.98 -10.35 -4.25
CA THR A 113 -1.10 -11.73 -3.79
C THR A 113 -2.43 -11.96 -3.08
N LEU A 114 -3.08 -13.09 -3.38
CA LEU A 114 -4.28 -13.53 -2.67
C LEU A 114 -3.86 -14.19 -1.35
N GLN A 115 -4.40 -13.73 -0.23
CA GLN A 115 -4.15 -14.31 1.09
C GLN A 115 -5.12 -15.47 1.37
N ALA A 116 -4.83 -16.25 2.41
CA ALA A 116 -5.72 -17.28 2.92
C ALA A 116 -7.08 -16.69 3.34
N ALA A 117 -8.16 -17.41 3.08
CA ALA A 117 -9.47 -16.98 3.58
C ALA A 117 -9.49 -16.98 5.11
N THR A 118 -10.17 -15.98 5.65
CA THR A 118 -10.50 -15.88 7.07
C THR A 118 -12.02 -15.80 7.25
N THR A 119 -12.50 -15.93 8.45
CA THR A 119 -13.93 -15.75 8.76
C THR A 119 -14.29 -14.27 8.80
N ALA A 120 -15.47 -13.91 8.25
CA ALA A 120 -15.98 -12.55 8.34
C ALA A 120 -16.14 -12.12 9.81
N PRO A 121 -15.86 -10.83 10.14
CA PRO A 121 -16.01 -10.31 11.52
C PRO A 121 -17.45 -10.42 12.07
N THR A 122 -18.44 -10.30 11.19
CA THR A 122 -19.87 -10.42 11.50
C THR A 122 -20.51 -11.40 10.53
N PRO A 123 -20.28 -12.71 10.71
CA PRO A 123 -20.79 -13.71 9.77
C PRO A 123 -22.30 -13.87 9.85
N THR A 124 -22.95 -14.06 8.70
CA THR A 124 -24.38 -14.38 8.62
C THR A 124 -24.66 -15.79 9.15
N TYR A 125 -23.69 -16.70 9.02
CA TYR A 125 -23.72 -18.05 9.57
C TYR A 125 -22.73 -18.13 10.72
N ALA A 126 -22.97 -19.02 11.69
CA ALA A 126 -22.03 -19.23 12.78
C ALA A 126 -20.64 -19.49 12.23
N ALA A 127 -19.74 -18.54 12.47
CA ALA A 127 -18.37 -18.53 11.95
C ALA A 127 -17.56 -19.78 12.31
N SER A 128 -18.04 -20.50 13.28
CA SER A 128 -17.42 -21.65 13.91
C SER A 128 -17.82 -22.99 13.32
N ASP A 129 -18.50 -23.03 12.15
CA ASP A 129 -18.72 -24.33 11.53
C ASP A 129 -17.44 -24.83 10.86
N THR A 130 -16.55 -25.33 11.74
CA THR A 130 -15.26 -25.91 11.36
C THR A 130 -15.45 -27.09 10.41
N ASP A 131 -16.58 -27.80 10.49
CA ASP A 131 -16.86 -28.94 9.63
C ASP A 131 -17.13 -28.51 8.20
N VAL A 132 -17.96 -27.45 8.00
CA VAL A 132 -18.18 -26.87 6.67
C VAL A 132 -16.91 -26.27 6.12
N TRP A 133 -16.14 -25.54 6.96
CA TRP A 133 -14.85 -24.97 6.57
C TRP A 133 -13.86 -26.05 6.10
N ALA A 134 -13.82 -27.17 6.80
CA ALA A 134 -12.98 -28.32 6.44
C ALA A 134 -13.47 -29.07 5.19
N ALA A 135 -14.79 -29.12 4.96
CA ALA A 135 -15.38 -29.84 3.85
C ALA A 135 -15.27 -29.10 2.52
N VAL A 136 -15.52 -27.78 2.51
CA VAL A 136 -15.56 -26.95 1.31
C VAL A 136 -14.18 -26.85 0.64
N ARG A 137 -14.16 -26.85 -0.69
CA ARG A 137 -12.94 -26.71 -1.49
C ARG A 137 -12.99 -25.43 -2.33
N LEU A 138 -11.82 -24.88 -2.57
CA LEU A 138 -11.62 -23.64 -3.32
C LEU A 138 -10.74 -23.89 -4.53
N ARG A 139 -11.14 -23.37 -5.67
CA ARG A 139 -10.25 -23.12 -6.82
C ARG A 139 -10.31 -21.64 -7.16
N VAL A 140 -9.17 -21.06 -7.48
CA VAL A 140 -9.11 -19.69 -7.99
C VAL A 140 -8.22 -19.67 -9.22
N VAL A 141 -8.74 -19.17 -10.32
CA VAL A 141 -7.97 -18.90 -11.53
C VAL A 141 -7.89 -17.42 -11.79
N VAL A 142 -6.82 -16.98 -12.46
CA VAL A 142 -6.59 -15.57 -12.78
C VAL A 142 -6.33 -15.38 -14.27
N THR A 143 -6.92 -14.31 -14.82
CA THR A 143 -6.66 -13.82 -16.18
C THR A 143 -6.28 -12.35 -16.13
N THR A 144 -5.50 -11.89 -17.11
CA THR A 144 -5.12 -10.47 -17.25
C THR A 144 -5.91 -9.85 -18.40
N GLY A 145 -6.28 -8.59 -18.25
CA GLY A 145 -7.02 -7.85 -19.29
C GLY A 145 -8.53 -7.92 -19.10
N THR A 146 -9.31 -8.01 -20.18
CA THR A 146 -10.78 -8.03 -20.09
C THR A 146 -11.27 -9.26 -19.32
N PRO A 147 -12.17 -9.09 -18.34
CA PRO A 147 -12.75 -10.22 -17.61
C PRO A 147 -13.50 -11.18 -18.56
N GLY A 148 -13.22 -12.45 -18.43
CA GLY A 148 -14.04 -13.50 -19.02
C GLY A 148 -15.25 -13.85 -18.15
N THR A 149 -16.09 -14.78 -18.61
CA THR A 149 -17.16 -15.35 -17.78
C THR A 149 -16.54 -16.21 -16.68
N CYS A 150 -16.99 -16.01 -15.44
CA CYS A 150 -16.58 -16.83 -14.30
C CYS A 150 -17.60 -17.93 -14.05
N ASP A 151 -17.39 -19.07 -14.67
CA ASP A 151 -18.19 -20.28 -14.55
C ASP A 151 -17.29 -21.53 -14.62
N VAL A 152 -17.86 -22.70 -14.80
CA VAL A 152 -17.12 -23.97 -14.92
C VAL A 152 -16.07 -23.95 -16.03
N ASN A 153 -16.30 -23.21 -17.10
CA ASN A 153 -15.40 -23.16 -18.27
C ASN A 153 -14.12 -22.34 -18.01
N ALA A 154 -14.08 -21.52 -16.95
CA ALA A 154 -12.87 -20.83 -16.56
C ALA A 154 -11.79 -21.79 -15.98
N PHE A 155 -12.17 -22.98 -15.53
CA PHE A 155 -11.31 -23.93 -14.80
C PHE A 155 -10.82 -25.07 -15.71
N THR A 156 -10.08 -24.71 -16.76
CA THR A 156 -9.49 -25.65 -17.71
C THR A 156 -8.08 -26.11 -17.29
N ALA A 157 -7.56 -27.15 -17.94
CA ALA A 157 -6.18 -27.60 -17.71
C ALA A 157 -5.11 -26.53 -18.04
N GLY A 158 -5.43 -25.59 -18.95
CA GLY A 158 -4.54 -24.49 -19.33
C GLY A 158 -4.75 -23.20 -18.53
N ALA A 159 -5.69 -23.17 -17.58
CA ALA A 159 -5.94 -21.99 -16.77
C ALA A 159 -4.79 -21.70 -15.77
N THR A 160 -4.59 -20.44 -15.46
CA THR A 160 -3.59 -20.03 -14.45
C THR A 160 -4.20 -20.12 -13.05
N TYR A 161 -3.91 -21.20 -12.34
CA TYR A 161 -4.43 -21.44 -11.00
C TYR A 161 -3.63 -20.65 -9.95
N VAL A 162 -4.33 -19.90 -9.11
CA VAL A 162 -3.82 -19.21 -7.94
C VAL A 162 -4.00 -20.08 -6.69
N VAL A 163 -5.16 -20.76 -6.60
CA VAL A 163 -5.48 -21.73 -5.54
C VAL A 163 -6.04 -23.01 -6.19
N GLY A 164 -5.62 -24.15 -5.69
CA GLY A 164 -6.03 -25.44 -6.23
C GLY A 164 -5.38 -25.77 -7.58
N SER A 165 -6.04 -26.64 -8.33
CA SER A 165 -5.57 -27.11 -9.66
C SER A 165 -6.75 -27.51 -10.54
N PHE A 166 -6.48 -27.85 -11.80
CA PHE A 166 -7.51 -28.44 -12.68
C PHE A 166 -8.11 -29.73 -12.08
N ALA A 167 -7.26 -30.56 -11.47
CA ALA A 167 -7.70 -31.86 -10.93
C ALA A 167 -8.43 -31.75 -9.60
N SER A 168 -8.10 -30.76 -8.75
CA SER A 168 -8.62 -30.71 -7.38
C SER A 168 -8.70 -29.30 -6.81
N GLY A 169 -9.71 -29.05 -6.00
CA GLY A 169 -9.78 -27.87 -5.13
C GLY A 169 -8.89 -28.03 -3.91
N ALA A 170 -8.36 -26.92 -3.41
CA ALA A 170 -7.64 -26.84 -2.14
C ALA A 170 -8.62 -26.57 -0.99
N ALA A 171 -8.16 -26.64 0.26
CA ALA A 171 -8.92 -26.17 1.42
C ALA A 171 -9.22 -24.66 1.27
N ILE A 172 -10.39 -24.21 1.78
CA ILE A 172 -10.84 -22.84 1.56
C ILE A 172 -9.88 -21.80 2.17
N GLY A 173 -9.18 -22.16 3.25
CA GLY A 173 -8.16 -21.33 3.90
C GLY A 173 -6.78 -21.39 3.24
N THR A 174 -6.65 -21.89 2.01
CA THR A 174 -5.36 -21.94 1.29
C THR A 174 -5.06 -20.58 0.68
N ALA A 175 -3.87 -20.03 0.96
CA ALA A 175 -3.38 -18.81 0.32
C ALA A 175 -3.03 -19.04 -1.16
N GLY A 176 -3.08 -17.99 -1.96
CA GLY A 176 -2.68 -18.03 -3.35
C GLY A 176 -1.17 -18.22 -3.50
N GLY A 177 -0.76 -19.13 -4.39
CA GLY A 177 0.64 -19.45 -4.67
C GLY A 177 1.30 -18.52 -5.70
N LEU A 178 0.57 -17.57 -6.30
CA LEU A 178 1.05 -16.72 -7.38
C LEU A 178 0.97 -15.23 -7.03
N THR A 179 2.07 -14.52 -7.33
CA THR A 179 2.11 -13.06 -7.35
C THR A 179 1.74 -12.57 -8.75
N ARG A 180 0.90 -11.53 -8.84
CA ARG A 180 0.47 -10.91 -10.10
C ARG A 180 0.84 -9.44 -10.12
N SER A 181 1.42 -8.98 -11.23
CA SER A 181 1.80 -7.57 -11.37
C SER A 181 0.60 -6.72 -11.75
N LEU A 182 0.48 -5.59 -11.08
CA LEU A 182 -0.39 -4.48 -11.44
C LEU A 182 0.45 -3.35 -12.02
N THR A 183 0.15 -2.94 -13.24
CA THR A 183 0.83 -1.84 -13.91
C THR A 183 0.31 -0.51 -13.36
N ALA A 184 1.19 0.50 -13.29
CA ALA A 184 0.84 1.86 -12.89
C ALA A 184 -0.32 2.43 -13.72
N ALA A 185 -1.00 3.43 -13.17
CA ALA A 185 -2.02 4.22 -13.85
C ALA A 185 -3.13 3.39 -14.50
N SER A 186 -3.62 2.35 -13.82
CA SER A 186 -4.65 1.43 -14.31
C SER A 186 -4.26 0.67 -15.59
N GLY A 187 -2.95 0.52 -15.87
CA GLY A 187 -2.45 0.01 -17.14
C GLY A 187 -2.80 -1.45 -17.44
N ASN A 188 -3.12 -2.24 -16.40
CA ASN A 188 -3.70 -3.58 -16.54
C ASN A 188 -4.67 -3.88 -15.40
N GLN A 189 -5.42 -4.99 -15.56
CA GLN A 189 -6.22 -5.55 -14.47
C GLN A 189 -6.00 -7.06 -14.37
N GLN A 190 -6.15 -7.58 -13.16
CA GLN A 190 -6.12 -9.00 -12.84
C GLN A 190 -7.53 -9.45 -12.46
N ASN A 191 -8.07 -10.45 -13.14
CA ASN A 191 -9.42 -10.95 -12.91
C ASN A 191 -9.34 -12.31 -12.25
N TYR A 192 -9.85 -12.42 -11.04
CA TYR A 192 -9.87 -13.64 -10.25
C TYR A 192 -11.27 -14.25 -10.31
N CYS A 193 -11.35 -15.45 -10.82
CA CYS A 193 -12.58 -16.26 -10.79
C CYS A 193 -12.43 -17.31 -9.68
N PHE A 194 -13.36 -17.30 -8.75
CA PHE A 194 -13.44 -18.20 -7.61
C PHE A 194 -14.48 -19.26 -7.89
N GLN A 195 -14.14 -20.51 -7.61
CA GLN A 195 -15.07 -21.63 -7.52
C GLN A 195 -15.04 -22.15 -6.08
N VAL A 196 -16.15 -22.08 -5.41
CA VAL A 196 -16.37 -22.69 -4.10
C VAL A 196 -17.21 -23.95 -4.34
N LEU A 197 -16.72 -25.10 -3.95
CA LEU A 197 -17.36 -26.38 -4.22
C LEU A 197 -17.53 -27.21 -2.96
N LEU A 198 -18.67 -27.90 -2.83
CA LEU A 198 -18.89 -28.94 -1.84
C LEU A 198 -18.66 -30.30 -2.51
N PRO A 199 -17.62 -31.06 -2.11
CA PRO A 199 -17.31 -32.33 -2.77
C PRO A 199 -18.46 -33.34 -2.69
N THR A 200 -18.55 -34.22 -3.70
CA THR A 200 -19.45 -35.39 -3.63
C THR A 200 -19.08 -36.26 -2.42
N GLY A 201 -20.08 -36.82 -1.76
CA GLY A 201 -19.86 -37.62 -0.53
C GLY A 201 -19.60 -36.79 0.75
N SER A 202 -19.84 -35.49 0.70
CA SER A 202 -19.86 -34.66 1.93
C SER A 202 -20.95 -35.16 2.89
N ALA A 203 -20.66 -35.09 4.20
CA ALA A 203 -21.52 -35.67 5.23
C ALA A 203 -22.87 -34.94 5.38
N ASP A 204 -23.95 -35.67 5.64
CA ASP A 204 -25.29 -35.13 5.88
C ASP A 204 -25.34 -34.15 7.07
N SER A 205 -24.40 -34.28 8.02
CA SER A 205 -24.26 -33.39 9.18
C SER A 205 -23.94 -31.95 8.83
N LEU A 206 -23.59 -31.66 7.55
CA LEU A 206 -23.33 -30.30 7.04
C LEU A 206 -24.62 -29.57 6.62
N GLN A 207 -25.75 -30.25 6.57
CA GLN A 207 -27.02 -29.66 6.14
C GLN A 207 -27.43 -28.50 7.05
N GLY A 208 -27.88 -27.39 6.44
CA GLY A 208 -28.32 -26.18 7.15
C GLY A 208 -27.20 -25.35 7.75
N LYS A 209 -25.95 -25.78 7.61
CA LYS A 209 -24.77 -25.07 8.07
C LYS A 209 -24.16 -24.21 6.95
N GLY A 210 -23.32 -23.22 7.34
CA GLY A 210 -22.68 -22.32 6.37
C GLY A 210 -21.43 -21.65 6.90
N ILE A 211 -20.73 -21.01 6.00
CA ILE A 211 -19.53 -20.22 6.30
C ILE A 211 -19.60 -18.87 5.60
N SER A 212 -18.90 -17.87 6.15
CA SER A 212 -18.75 -16.54 5.57
C SER A 212 -17.26 -16.24 5.38
N PRO A 213 -16.66 -16.75 4.30
CA PRO A 213 -15.23 -16.54 4.04
C PRO A 213 -14.95 -15.12 3.54
N VAL A 214 -13.83 -14.56 3.97
CA VAL A 214 -13.27 -13.29 3.50
C VAL A 214 -11.87 -13.53 2.99
N TRP A 215 -11.58 -12.99 1.81
CA TRP A 215 -10.25 -13.03 1.20
C TRP A 215 -9.64 -11.63 1.14
N GLU A 216 -8.40 -11.52 1.59
CA GLU A 216 -7.57 -10.32 1.42
C GLU A 216 -6.74 -10.45 0.13
N PHE A 217 -6.70 -9.40 -0.66
CA PHE A 217 -5.71 -9.22 -1.71
C PHE A 217 -4.66 -8.24 -1.19
N ARG A 218 -3.48 -8.76 -0.87
CA ARG A 218 -2.38 -7.93 -0.42
C ARG A 218 -1.59 -7.41 -1.61
N ALA A 219 -1.46 -6.10 -1.70
CA ALA A 219 -0.71 -5.42 -2.73
C ALA A 219 0.50 -4.68 -2.13
N VAL A 220 1.63 -4.69 -2.86
CA VAL A 220 2.87 -3.99 -2.47
C VAL A 220 3.40 -3.26 -3.69
N SER A 221 3.70 -1.96 -3.55
CA SER A 221 4.30 -1.15 -4.62
C SER A 221 5.70 -1.65 -5.00
N VAL A 222 6.06 -1.48 -6.25
CA VAL A 222 7.39 -1.81 -6.80
C VAL A 222 7.99 -0.63 -7.54
#